data_ae03406482355d6287f613bf11b95aeb
#
_entry.id   ae03406482355d6287f613bf11b95aeb
#
_cell.length_a   1.000
_cell.length_b   1.000
_cell.length_c   1.000
_cell.angle_alpha   90.00
_cell.angle_beta   90.00
_cell.angle_gamma   90.00
#
_symmetry.space_group_name_H-M   'P 1'
#
loop_
_entity.id
_entity.type
_entity.pdbx_description
1 polymer ?
#
loop_
_entity_poly.entity_id
_entity_poly.type
_entity_poly.pdbx_seq_one_letter_code
_entity_poly.pdbx_strand_id
1 'polypeptide(L)'
;MGDKGARPLPSGGPSVFEHRSVLLEEVAGLLSGCRRILDGTAGAGGHARRLAEAGALVVAIDRDPDAVRAARATLGESATVRQLDFADAARDSDLSSLAPDGILLDLGVSSPQIDDASRGFTFRPGAPLDMRMTADDGPTAAQWLNDAPAAELGAAFADFGDEPRARALAREIVRRRASHAFAVSDDLVNAIRAVLGPRSGPADFARLFQAVRIAVNGELDRLARALPGLLGVLSSGGVLAVISYHSGEDRIVKHVFREWARDCGCPPRQPVCTCRGRALGTVVTKRAIVPTPDEVAANPRARSARLRAFRKAA
;
A
#
# COMPACT_ATOMS: atom_id res chain seq x y z
N MET A 1 -49.66 15.59 37.35
CA MET A 1 -48.64 14.49 37.26
C MET A 1 -48.66 13.99 35.84
N GLY A 2 -47.74 14.47 35.03
CA GLY A 2 -47.64 14.17 33.62
C GLY A 2 -46.39 13.37 33.35
N ASP A 3 -46.59 12.14 32.94
CA ASP A 3 -45.57 11.19 32.52
C ASP A 3 -44.94 11.70 31.21
N LYS A 4 -43.64 12.05 31.24
CA LYS A 4 -42.87 12.40 30.05
C LYS A 4 -42.25 11.14 29.50
N GLY A 5 -42.94 10.53 28.52
CA GLY A 5 -42.45 9.41 27.76
C GLY A 5 -41.03 9.63 27.20
N ALA A 6 -40.13 8.77 27.59
CA ALA A 6 -38.78 8.68 27.04
C ALA A 6 -38.84 8.29 25.55
N ARG A 7 -38.31 9.16 24.68
CA ARG A 7 -38.12 8.88 23.27
C ARG A 7 -37.12 7.72 23.14
N PRO A 8 -37.40 6.66 22.38
CA PRO A 8 -36.42 5.62 22.10
C PRO A 8 -35.31 6.21 21.21
N LEU A 9 -34.06 5.90 21.57
CA LEU A 9 -32.90 6.18 20.74
C LEU A 9 -32.98 5.35 19.44
N PRO A 10 -32.61 5.91 18.28
CA PRO A 10 -32.61 5.16 17.04
C PRO A 10 -31.58 4.02 17.15
N SER A 11 -32.05 2.79 16.95
CA SER A 11 -31.23 1.59 16.80
C SER A 11 -30.44 1.73 15.49
N GLY A 12 -29.23 2.29 15.57
CA GLY A 12 -28.27 2.27 14.47
C GLY A 12 -27.79 0.83 14.28
N GLY A 13 -28.33 0.15 13.28
CA GLY A 13 -27.72 -1.06 12.73
C GLY A 13 -26.31 -0.73 12.24
N PRO A 14 -25.41 -1.72 12.10
CA PRO A 14 -24.09 -1.47 11.58
C PRO A 14 -24.22 -0.80 10.21
N SER A 15 -23.75 0.45 10.11
CA SER A 15 -23.59 1.10 8.82
C SER A 15 -22.61 0.28 8.03
N VAL A 16 -23.08 -0.44 7.02
CA VAL A 16 -22.25 -1.04 5.99
C VAL A 16 -21.54 0.15 5.33
N PHE A 17 -20.35 0.49 5.80
CA PHE A 17 -19.49 1.41 5.08
C PHE A 17 -19.18 0.75 3.74
N GLU A 18 -19.87 1.18 2.72
CA GLU A 18 -19.61 0.76 1.34
C GLU A 18 -18.16 1.14 1.04
N HIS A 19 -17.30 0.13 0.92
CA HIS A 19 -15.87 0.30 0.73
C HIS A 19 -15.62 0.86 -0.65
N ARG A 20 -15.50 2.18 -0.74
CA ARG A 20 -15.22 2.87 -2.00
C ARG A 20 -13.72 2.87 -2.26
N SER A 21 -13.29 2.30 -3.38
CA SER A 21 -11.88 2.33 -3.81
C SER A 21 -11.41 3.77 -4.03
N VAL A 22 -10.18 4.04 -3.66
CA VAL A 22 -9.59 5.39 -3.71
C VAL A 22 -9.23 5.75 -5.15
N LEU A 23 -9.55 6.98 -5.59
CA LEU A 23 -9.24 7.48 -6.95
C LEU A 23 -9.82 6.56 -8.05
N LEU A 24 -11.00 5.99 -7.82
CA LEU A 24 -11.61 4.96 -8.66
C LEU A 24 -11.78 5.42 -10.11
N GLU A 25 -12.35 6.60 -10.31
CA GLU A 25 -12.64 7.12 -11.65
C GLU A 25 -11.37 7.63 -12.34
N GLU A 26 -10.41 8.15 -11.58
CA GLU A 26 -9.10 8.57 -12.09
C GLU A 26 -8.31 7.36 -12.62
N VAL A 27 -8.33 6.24 -11.90
CA VAL A 27 -7.74 4.97 -12.36
C VAL A 27 -8.46 4.47 -13.60
N ALA A 28 -9.80 4.43 -13.59
CA ALA A 28 -10.58 4.02 -14.75
C ALA A 28 -10.29 4.90 -15.98
N GLY A 29 -10.14 6.22 -15.78
CA GLY A 29 -9.77 7.15 -16.84
C GLY A 29 -8.37 6.92 -17.41
N LEU A 30 -7.37 6.66 -16.56
CA LEU A 30 -5.99 6.38 -16.99
C LEU A 30 -5.85 5.06 -17.74
N LEU A 31 -6.64 4.05 -17.36
CA LEU A 31 -6.65 2.72 -17.97
C LEU A 31 -7.76 2.57 -19.03
N SER A 32 -8.44 3.67 -19.40
CA SER A 32 -9.46 3.65 -20.45
C SER A 32 -8.84 3.21 -21.78
N GLY A 33 -9.47 2.26 -22.45
CA GLY A 33 -8.96 1.66 -23.69
C GLY A 33 -8.00 0.48 -23.49
N CYS A 34 -7.54 0.20 -22.26
CA CYS A 34 -6.86 -1.05 -21.94
C CYS A 34 -7.87 -2.22 -21.99
N ARG A 35 -7.45 -3.32 -22.63
CA ARG A 35 -8.31 -4.49 -22.81
C ARG A 35 -7.96 -5.64 -21.88
N ARG A 36 -6.71 -5.75 -21.46
CA ARG A 36 -6.18 -6.79 -20.57
C ARG A 36 -5.47 -6.11 -19.41
N ILE A 37 -6.08 -6.15 -18.26
CA ILE A 37 -5.61 -5.42 -17.09
C ILE A 37 -5.17 -6.41 -16.02
N LEU A 38 -3.98 -6.19 -15.49
CA LEU A 38 -3.50 -6.80 -14.26
C LEU A 38 -3.74 -5.82 -13.09
N ASP A 39 -4.63 -6.17 -12.18
CA ASP A 39 -4.73 -5.54 -10.87
C ASP A 39 -3.81 -6.30 -9.90
N GLY A 40 -2.67 -5.72 -9.57
CA GLY A 40 -1.63 -6.34 -8.73
C GLY A 40 -1.92 -6.30 -7.23
N THR A 41 -3.02 -5.66 -6.82
CA THR A 41 -3.41 -5.40 -5.42
C THR A 41 -4.93 -5.45 -5.30
N ALA A 42 -5.49 -6.64 -5.50
CA ALA A 42 -6.94 -6.82 -5.64
C ALA A 42 -7.75 -6.26 -4.45
N GLY A 43 -7.24 -6.39 -3.22
CA GLY A 43 -7.95 -5.99 -2.02
C GLY A 43 -9.35 -6.62 -1.97
N ALA A 44 -10.39 -5.79 -1.85
CA ALA A 44 -11.79 -6.25 -1.93
C ALA A 44 -12.35 -6.30 -3.36
N GLY A 45 -11.55 -6.03 -4.40
CA GLY A 45 -11.94 -6.10 -5.81
C GLY A 45 -12.62 -4.86 -6.39
N GLY A 46 -12.62 -3.73 -5.71
CA GLY A 46 -13.35 -2.54 -6.14
C GLY A 46 -12.84 -1.94 -7.45
N HIS A 47 -11.53 -1.77 -7.61
CA HIS A 47 -10.92 -1.31 -8.86
C HIS A 47 -11.12 -2.33 -9.97
N ALA A 48 -10.82 -3.61 -9.70
CA ALA A 48 -10.97 -4.69 -10.67
C ALA A 48 -12.40 -4.77 -11.21
N ARG A 49 -13.42 -4.64 -10.33
CA ARG A 49 -14.84 -4.60 -10.73
C ARG A 49 -15.12 -3.44 -11.68
N ARG A 50 -14.71 -2.23 -11.32
CA ARG A 50 -14.93 -1.03 -12.14
C ARG A 50 -14.29 -1.14 -13.53
N LEU A 51 -13.11 -1.77 -13.60
CA LEU A 51 -12.39 -1.98 -14.86
C LEU A 51 -13.05 -3.10 -15.70
N ALA A 52 -13.54 -4.17 -15.08
CA ALA A 52 -14.28 -5.23 -15.76
C ALA A 52 -15.64 -4.73 -16.29
N GLU A 53 -16.36 -3.90 -15.52
CA GLU A 53 -17.59 -3.22 -15.96
C GLU A 53 -17.35 -2.30 -17.17
N ALA A 54 -16.14 -1.77 -17.33
CA ALA A 54 -15.72 -1.01 -18.50
C ALA A 54 -15.35 -1.89 -19.71
N GLY A 55 -15.46 -3.22 -19.59
CA GLY A 55 -15.23 -4.19 -20.68
C GLY A 55 -13.81 -4.73 -20.79
N ALA A 56 -12.96 -4.50 -19.79
CA ALA A 56 -11.62 -5.08 -19.76
C ALA A 56 -11.64 -6.53 -19.26
N LEU A 57 -10.77 -7.37 -19.80
CA LEU A 57 -10.40 -8.66 -19.21
C LEU A 57 -9.46 -8.37 -18.03
N VAL A 58 -9.91 -8.64 -16.81
CA VAL A 58 -9.16 -8.34 -15.59
C VAL A 58 -8.62 -9.62 -14.94
N VAL A 59 -7.34 -9.63 -14.66
CA VAL A 59 -6.72 -10.58 -13.74
C VAL A 59 -6.32 -9.79 -12.49
N ALA A 60 -6.91 -10.16 -11.36
CA ALA A 60 -6.67 -9.52 -10.06
C ALA A 60 -5.85 -10.47 -9.18
N ILE A 61 -4.78 -9.96 -8.61
CA ILE A 61 -3.92 -10.74 -7.70
C ILE A 61 -3.77 -10.00 -6.37
N ASP A 62 -3.63 -10.79 -5.31
CA ASP A 62 -3.28 -10.28 -3.99
C ASP A 62 -2.46 -11.32 -3.24
N ARG A 63 -1.54 -10.87 -2.40
CA ARG A 63 -0.76 -11.78 -1.54
C ARG A 63 -1.56 -12.26 -0.33
N ASP A 64 -2.50 -11.44 0.15
CA ASP A 64 -3.35 -11.74 1.32
C ASP A 64 -4.49 -12.69 0.91
N PRO A 65 -4.56 -13.91 1.50
CA PRO A 65 -5.64 -14.86 1.20
C PRO A 65 -7.03 -14.31 1.57
N ASP A 66 -7.12 -13.40 2.54
CA ASP A 66 -8.39 -12.78 2.94
C ASP A 66 -8.86 -11.78 1.87
N ALA A 67 -7.93 -11.00 1.31
CA ALA A 67 -8.21 -10.13 0.18
C ALA A 67 -8.64 -10.94 -1.06
N VAL A 68 -7.96 -12.05 -1.36
CA VAL A 68 -8.35 -12.96 -2.47
C VAL A 68 -9.77 -13.50 -2.28
N ARG A 69 -10.14 -13.89 -1.06
CA ARG A 69 -11.52 -14.35 -0.78
C ARG A 69 -12.55 -13.23 -0.99
N ALA A 70 -12.25 -12.04 -0.49
CA ALA A 70 -13.11 -10.88 -0.64
C ALA A 70 -13.26 -10.47 -2.13
N ALA A 71 -12.15 -10.43 -2.86
CA ALA A 71 -12.16 -10.13 -4.29
C ALA A 71 -12.97 -11.15 -5.08
N ARG A 72 -12.83 -12.46 -4.81
CA ARG A 72 -13.64 -13.51 -5.45
C ARG A 72 -15.13 -13.33 -5.20
N ALA A 73 -15.50 -12.98 -3.97
CA ALA A 73 -16.90 -12.72 -3.63
C ALA A 73 -17.46 -11.49 -4.36
N THR A 74 -16.64 -10.45 -4.55
CA THR A 74 -17.04 -9.21 -5.22
C THR A 74 -17.11 -9.36 -6.74
N LEU A 75 -16.15 -10.08 -7.32
CA LEU A 75 -15.95 -10.15 -8.77
C LEU A 75 -16.70 -11.31 -9.44
N GLY A 76 -16.96 -12.41 -8.72
CA GLY A 76 -17.58 -13.59 -9.29
C GLY A 76 -16.85 -14.05 -10.56
N GLU A 77 -17.58 -14.15 -11.67
CA GLU A 77 -17.04 -14.54 -12.99
C GLU A 77 -16.51 -13.35 -13.82
N SER A 78 -16.65 -12.11 -13.33
CA SER A 78 -16.28 -10.92 -14.09
C SER A 78 -14.75 -10.71 -14.18
N ALA A 79 -13.98 -11.39 -13.34
CA ALA A 79 -12.51 -11.33 -13.34
C ALA A 79 -11.88 -12.60 -12.79
N THR A 80 -10.67 -12.91 -13.23
CA THR A 80 -9.87 -13.99 -12.64
C THR A 80 -9.17 -13.50 -11.40
N VAL A 81 -9.33 -14.21 -10.26
CA VAL A 81 -8.67 -13.83 -8.98
C VAL A 81 -7.70 -14.91 -8.53
N ARG A 82 -6.44 -14.54 -8.29
CA ARG A 82 -5.37 -15.44 -7.87
C ARG A 82 -4.65 -14.94 -6.63
N GLN A 83 -4.16 -15.86 -5.80
CA GLN A 83 -3.23 -15.51 -4.71
C GLN A 83 -1.81 -15.46 -5.27
N LEU A 84 -1.26 -14.27 -5.35
CA LEU A 84 0.10 -14.03 -5.83
C LEU A 84 0.57 -12.64 -5.35
N ASP A 85 1.85 -12.54 -4.97
CA ASP A 85 2.46 -11.23 -4.70
C ASP A 85 2.78 -10.52 -6.03
N PHE A 86 2.44 -9.25 -6.15
CA PHE A 86 2.77 -8.45 -7.34
C PHE A 86 4.29 -8.40 -7.60
N ALA A 87 5.12 -8.59 -6.58
CA ALA A 87 6.57 -8.67 -6.72
C ALA A 87 7.03 -9.89 -7.54
N ASP A 88 6.21 -10.92 -7.60
CA ASP A 88 6.48 -12.15 -8.36
C ASP A 88 5.70 -12.22 -9.67
N ALA A 89 4.80 -11.28 -9.94
CA ALA A 89 3.94 -11.26 -11.12
C ALA A 89 4.70 -11.39 -12.45
N ALA A 90 5.89 -10.78 -12.54
CA ALA A 90 6.72 -10.87 -13.75
C ALA A 90 7.36 -12.24 -13.99
N ARG A 91 7.37 -13.13 -12.97
CA ARG A 91 7.89 -14.50 -13.07
C ARG A 91 6.79 -15.51 -13.34
N ASP A 92 5.54 -15.10 -13.24
CA ASP A 92 4.38 -15.95 -13.51
C ASP A 92 4.14 -16.05 -15.02
N SER A 93 4.14 -17.28 -15.54
CA SER A 93 4.02 -17.54 -16.99
C SER A 93 2.64 -17.14 -17.54
N ASP A 94 1.58 -17.31 -16.74
CA ASP A 94 0.21 -17.00 -17.18
C ASP A 94 0.02 -15.49 -17.28
N LEU A 95 0.58 -14.71 -16.31
CA LEU A 95 0.55 -13.25 -16.38
C LEU A 95 1.44 -12.70 -17.50
N SER A 96 2.57 -13.33 -17.76
CA SER A 96 3.41 -13.00 -18.92
C SER A 96 2.68 -13.26 -20.23
N SER A 97 1.95 -14.38 -20.32
CA SER A 97 1.14 -14.75 -21.49
C SER A 97 -0.10 -13.87 -21.66
N LEU A 98 -0.66 -13.33 -20.57
CA LEU A 98 -1.73 -12.34 -20.62
C LEU A 98 -1.30 -11.10 -21.41
N ALA A 99 0.00 -10.74 -21.38
CA ALA A 99 0.54 -9.53 -21.99
C ALA A 99 -0.35 -8.30 -21.70
N PRO A 100 -0.48 -7.90 -20.44
CA PRO A 100 -1.40 -6.84 -20.04
C PRO A 100 -1.04 -5.52 -20.74
N ASP A 101 -2.05 -4.77 -21.15
CA ASP A 101 -1.92 -3.41 -21.68
C ASP A 101 -2.28 -2.35 -20.63
N GLY A 102 -2.78 -2.78 -19.46
CA GLY A 102 -2.95 -1.99 -18.24
C GLY A 102 -2.46 -2.74 -17.02
N ILE A 103 -1.75 -2.05 -16.13
CA ILE A 103 -1.37 -2.59 -14.80
C ILE A 103 -1.75 -1.55 -13.76
N LEU A 104 -2.40 -2.01 -12.68
CA LEU A 104 -2.71 -1.21 -11.50
C LEU A 104 -1.99 -1.78 -10.28
N LEU A 105 -1.40 -0.90 -9.47
CA LEU A 105 -1.01 -1.17 -8.10
C LEU A 105 -1.71 -0.14 -7.19
N ASP A 106 -2.54 -0.59 -6.27
CA ASP A 106 -3.10 0.22 -5.16
C ASP A 106 -2.39 -0.22 -3.87
N LEU A 107 -1.31 0.50 -3.51
CA LEU A 107 -0.39 0.08 -2.47
C LEU A 107 -0.97 0.27 -1.05
N GLY A 108 -0.31 -0.33 -0.08
CA GLY A 108 -0.66 -0.20 1.33
C GLY A 108 -1.54 -1.35 1.84
N VAL A 109 -2.39 -1.05 2.81
CA VAL A 109 -3.28 -2.02 3.46
C VAL A 109 -4.73 -1.79 3.08
N SER A 110 -5.46 -2.87 2.90
CA SER A 110 -6.90 -2.82 2.64
C SER A 110 -7.68 -2.42 3.90
N SER A 111 -8.87 -1.81 3.72
CA SER A 111 -9.71 -1.47 4.87
C SER A 111 -10.10 -2.68 5.73
N PRO A 112 -10.43 -3.86 5.18
CA PRO A 112 -10.63 -5.05 6.00
C PRO A 112 -9.45 -5.38 6.91
N GLN A 113 -8.20 -5.22 6.44
CA GLN A 113 -7.01 -5.45 7.27
C GLN A 113 -6.91 -4.48 8.45
N ILE A 114 -7.28 -3.20 8.24
CA ILE A 114 -7.26 -2.19 9.31
C ILE A 114 -8.43 -2.39 10.29
N ASP A 115 -9.59 -2.80 9.79
CA ASP A 115 -10.82 -2.93 10.57
C ASP A 115 -10.82 -4.20 11.43
N ASP A 116 -10.14 -5.25 11.00
CA ASP A 116 -9.91 -6.46 11.80
C ASP A 116 -8.74 -6.23 12.78
N ALA A 117 -9.09 -5.94 14.03
CA ALA A 117 -8.11 -5.69 15.07
C ALA A 117 -7.18 -6.91 15.33
N SER A 118 -7.61 -8.14 15.02
CA SER A 118 -6.81 -9.36 15.21
C SER A 118 -5.60 -9.43 14.26
N ARG A 119 -5.64 -8.70 13.12
CA ARG A 119 -4.52 -8.57 12.17
C ARG A 119 -3.41 -7.62 12.65
N GLY A 120 -3.67 -6.82 13.68
CA GLY A 120 -2.66 -5.96 14.30
C GLY A 120 -2.27 -4.69 13.55
N PHE A 121 -2.96 -4.32 12.47
CA PHE A 121 -2.70 -3.08 11.71
C PHE A 121 -3.24 -1.82 12.40
N THR A 122 -3.61 -1.91 13.66
CA THR A 122 -4.25 -0.84 14.43
C THR A 122 -3.52 -0.59 15.75
N PHE A 123 -3.60 0.63 16.24
CA PHE A 123 -3.13 0.99 17.59
C PHE A 123 -4.27 1.02 18.63
N ARG A 124 -5.42 0.37 18.33
CA ARG A 124 -6.50 0.17 19.32
C ARG A 124 -5.95 -0.62 20.51
N PRO A 125 -6.29 -0.26 21.75
CA PRO A 125 -5.81 -0.97 22.93
C PRO A 125 -6.06 -2.48 22.86
N GLY A 126 -5.05 -3.26 23.26
CA GLY A 126 -5.12 -4.71 23.30
C GLY A 126 -4.99 -5.43 21.95
N ALA A 127 -4.89 -4.72 20.83
CA ALA A 127 -4.68 -5.36 19.53
C ALA A 127 -3.31 -6.07 19.50
N PRO A 128 -3.19 -7.28 18.94
CA PRO A 128 -1.91 -7.98 18.82
C PRO A 128 -0.97 -7.21 17.88
N LEU A 129 0.35 -7.31 18.09
CA LEU A 129 1.36 -6.77 17.18
C LEU A 129 1.74 -7.83 16.14
N ASP A 130 0.81 -8.18 15.23
CA ASP A 130 1.10 -9.07 14.11
C ASP A 130 1.58 -8.29 12.89
N MET A 131 0.72 -7.53 12.25
CA MET A 131 0.96 -6.67 11.08
C MET A 131 1.43 -7.39 9.81
N ARG A 132 1.46 -8.72 9.76
CA ARG A 132 1.79 -9.45 8.54
C ARG A 132 0.63 -9.40 7.55
N MET A 133 0.91 -9.16 6.29
CA MET A 133 -0.10 -9.25 5.22
C MET A 133 -0.41 -10.71 4.88
N THR A 134 0.54 -11.63 5.09
CA THR A 134 0.37 -13.07 4.91
C THR A 134 0.92 -13.80 6.13
N ALA A 135 0.19 -14.75 6.69
CA ALA A 135 0.54 -15.42 7.94
C ALA A 135 1.92 -16.12 7.91
N ASP A 136 2.34 -16.60 6.73
CA ASP A 136 3.59 -17.33 6.54
C ASP A 136 4.77 -16.42 6.14
N ASP A 137 4.61 -15.09 6.13
CA ASP A 137 5.58 -14.16 5.57
C ASP A 137 6.42 -13.48 6.67
N GLY A 138 7.32 -14.24 7.22
CA GLY A 138 8.32 -13.72 8.16
C GLY A 138 7.80 -13.48 9.59
N PRO A 139 8.56 -12.69 10.39
CA PRO A 139 8.25 -12.42 11.78
C PRO A 139 7.03 -11.49 11.92
N THR A 140 6.26 -11.67 13.00
CA THR A 140 5.25 -10.69 13.40
C THR A 140 5.91 -9.38 13.83
N ALA A 141 5.12 -8.29 13.91
CA ALA A 141 5.60 -7.02 14.46
C ALA A 141 6.13 -7.17 15.90
N ALA A 142 5.47 -8.02 16.71
CA ALA A 142 5.94 -8.35 18.05
C ALA A 142 7.32 -9.00 18.02
N GLN A 143 7.52 -10.04 17.21
CA GLN A 143 8.81 -10.72 17.07
C GLN A 143 9.88 -9.76 16.57
N TRP A 144 9.58 -8.98 15.52
CA TRP A 144 10.52 -8.01 14.98
C TRP A 144 10.92 -6.94 16.02
N LEU A 145 9.98 -6.39 16.79
CA LEU A 145 10.28 -5.43 17.86
C LEU A 145 11.13 -6.04 18.98
N ASN A 146 10.91 -7.32 19.28
CA ASN A 146 11.64 -8.03 20.32
C ASN A 146 13.05 -8.45 19.89
N ASP A 147 13.27 -8.78 18.61
CA ASP A 147 14.50 -9.42 18.16
C ASP A 147 15.42 -8.48 17.35
N ALA A 148 14.85 -7.52 16.61
CA ALA A 148 15.65 -6.66 15.72
C ALA A 148 16.71 -5.82 16.47
N PRO A 149 17.91 -5.65 15.89
CA PRO A 149 18.94 -4.77 16.44
C PRO A 149 18.46 -3.31 16.56
N ALA A 150 18.96 -2.59 17.57
CA ALA A 150 18.62 -1.17 17.76
C ALA A 150 18.89 -0.29 16.51
N ALA A 151 19.91 -0.64 15.72
CA ALA A 151 20.25 0.07 14.49
C ALA A 151 19.14 -0.10 13.43
N GLU A 152 18.62 -1.32 13.27
CA GLU A 152 17.55 -1.65 12.34
C GLU A 152 16.24 -0.98 12.75
N LEU A 153 15.84 -1.08 14.03
CA LEU A 153 14.69 -0.36 14.57
C LEU A 153 14.80 1.14 14.32
N GLY A 154 15.99 1.72 14.59
CA GLY A 154 16.25 3.13 14.38
C GLY A 154 16.17 3.56 12.92
N ALA A 155 16.70 2.76 12.01
CA ALA A 155 16.58 3.00 10.56
C ALA A 155 15.11 2.96 10.10
N ALA A 156 14.35 1.94 10.51
CA ALA A 156 12.94 1.83 10.15
C ALA A 156 12.10 3.03 10.61
N PHE A 157 12.27 3.48 11.85
CA PHE A 157 11.56 4.65 12.35
C PHE A 157 12.01 5.96 11.69
N ALA A 158 13.28 6.08 11.31
CA ALA A 158 13.78 7.24 10.58
C ALA A 158 13.30 7.26 9.13
N ASP A 159 13.48 6.17 8.41
CA ASP A 159 13.29 6.11 6.95
C ASP A 159 11.82 5.92 6.55
N PHE A 160 11.06 5.17 7.35
CA PHE A 160 9.65 4.85 7.07
C PHE A 160 8.68 5.67 7.91
N GLY A 161 9.13 6.14 9.06
CA GLY A 161 8.32 6.92 9.98
C GLY A 161 8.63 8.42 9.99
N ASP A 162 9.64 8.89 9.26
CA ASP A 162 10.11 10.28 9.33
C ASP A 162 10.28 10.77 10.78
N GLU A 163 10.79 9.89 11.69
CA GLU A 163 10.87 10.18 13.13
C GLU A 163 12.24 10.79 13.50
N PRO A 164 12.31 12.08 13.90
CA PRO A 164 13.57 12.70 14.27
C PRO A 164 14.23 12.05 15.50
N ARG A 165 13.43 11.45 16.39
CA ARG A 165 13.89 10.76 17.60
C ARG A 165 14.00 9.24 17.40
N ALA A 166 14.11 8.75 16.17
CA ALA A 166 14.13 7.32 15.83
C ALA A 166 15.14 6.52 16.66
N ARG A 167 16.37 7.04 16.83
CA ARG A 167 17.39 6.38 17.66
C ARG A 167 17.02 6.30 19.14
N ALA A 168 16.30 7.28 19.65
CA ALA A 168 15.83 7.29 21.05
C ALA A 168 14.71 6.28 21.22
N LEU A 169 13.77 6.20 20.25
CA LEU A 169 12.70 5.22 20.25
C LEU A 169 13.24 3.78 20.14
N ALA A 170 14.21 3.53 19.29
CA ALA A 170 14.86 2.24 19.17
C ALA A 170 15.52 1.81 20.51
N ARG A 171 16.25 2.71 21.18
CA ARG A 171 16.84 2.42 22.49
C ARG A 171 15.78 2.15 23.57
N GLU A 172 14.68 2.88 23.55
CA GLU A 172 13.57 2.67 24.49
C GLU A 172 12.90 1.31 24.28
N ILE A 173 12.69 0.89 23.03
CA ILE A 173 12.18 -0.44 22.70
C ILE A 173 13.13 -1.53 23.22
N VAL A 174 14.43 -1.44 22.91
CA VAL A 174 15.45 -2.38 23.40
C VAL A 174 15.50 -2.44 24.93
N ARG A 175 15.39 -1.29 25.61
CA ARG A 175 15.35 -1.23 27.07
C ARG A 175 14.11 -1.95 27.63
N ARG A 176 12.92 -1.71 27.03
CA ARG A 176 11.65 -2.30 27.52
C ARG A 176 11.60 -3.80 27.31
N ARG A 177 11.97 -4.28 26.12
CA ARG A 177 11.91 -5.71 25.81
C ARG A 177 12.78 -6.58 26.72
N ALA A 178 13.82 -6.01 27.36
CA ALA A 178 14.66 -6.71 28.32
C ALA A 178 13.90 -7.11 29.59
N SER A 179 12.81 -6.43 29.94
CA SER A 179 11.97 -6.71 31.12
C SER A 179 10.55 -7.15 30.78
N HIS A 180 10.03 -6.73 29.63
CA HIS A 180 8.68 -7.04 29.17
C HIS A 180 8.65 -7.09 27.65
N ALA A 181 8.37 -8.27 27.08
CA ALA A 181 8.29 -8.46 25.64
C ALA A 181 7.10 -7.69 25.06
N PHE A 182 7.29 -7.13 23.86
CA PHE A 182 6.21 -6.52 23.08
C PHE A 182 5.25 -7.60 22.58
N ALA A 183 3.96 -7.45 22.81
CA ALA A 183 2.92 -8.38 22.40
C ALA A 183 1.69 -7.67 21.82
N VAL A 184 1.30 -6.54 22.42
CA VAL A 184 0.10 -5.80 22.05
C VAL A 184 0.43 -4.34 21.71
N SER A 185 -0.50 -3.71 21.02
CA SER A 185 -0.39 -2.31 20.58
C SER A 185 0.01 -1.33 21.68
N ASP A 186 -0.48 -1.55 22.90
CA ASP A 186 -0.18 -0.70 24.06
C ASP A 186 1.31 -0.68 24.38
N ASP A 187 2.03 -1.77 24.18
CA ASP A 187 3.47 -1.85 24.43
C ASP A 187 4.23 -0.85 23.56
N LEU A 188 3.88 -0.81 22.25
CA LEU A 188 4.49 0.11 21.30
C LEU A 188 4.02 1.56 21.54
N VAL A 189 2.72 1.77 21.80
CA VAL A 189 2.18 3.11 22.14
C VAL A 189 2.87 3.67 23.37
N ASN A 190 3.08 2.85 24.42
CA ASN A 190 3.75 3.28 25.63
C ASN A 190 5.25 3.59 25.41
N ALA A 191 5.93 2.86 24.51
CA ALA A 191 7.30 3.20 24.11
C ALA A 191 7.36 4.52 23.35
N ILE A 192 6.44 4.76 22.44
CA ILE A 192 6.31 6.03 21.70
C ILE A 192 6.08 7.19 22.66
N ARG A 193 5.12 7.06 23.58
CA ARG A 193 4.83 8.10 24.58
C ARG A 193 6.00 8.43 25.47
N ALA A 194 6.79 7.43 25.87
CA ALA A 194 7.97 7.64 26.70
C ALA A 194 9.03 8.51 26.01
N VAL A 195 9.14 8.43 24.68
CA VAL A 195 10.13 9.17 23.89
C VAL A 195 9.59 10.50 23.38
N LEU A 196 8.39 10.50 22.81
CA LEU A 196 7.79 11.70 22.20
C LEU A 196 7.12 12.61 23.25
N GLY A 197 6.82 12.05 24.42
CA GLY A 197 6.19 12.76 25.51
C GLY A 197 4.66 12.69 25.51
N PRO A 198 4.01 13.27 26.54
CA PRO A 198 2.57 13.13 26.77
C PRO A 198 1.69 13.81 25.70
N ARG A 199 2.26 14.65 24.84
CA ARG A 199 1.55 15.28 23.72
C ARG A 199 1.48 14.39 22.47
N SER A 200 2.17 13.23 22.46
CA SER A 200 2.06 12.26 21.36
C SER A 200 0.63 11.72 21.25
N GLY A 201 0.13 11.63 20.04
CA GLY A 201 -1.27 11.31 19.77
C GLY A 201 -1.47 10.37 18.59
N PRO A 202 -2.73 10.21 18.16
CA PRO A 202 -3.10 9.27 17.09
C PRO A 202 -2.27 9.42 15.80
N ALA A 203 -1.88 10.64 15.43
CA ALA A 203 -1.08 10.88 14.23
C ALA A 203 0.34 10.31 14.36
N ASP A 204 0.97 10.45 15.54
CA ASP A 204 2.29 9.86 15.81
C ASP A 204 2.21 8.34 15.84
N PHE A 205 1.17 7.79 16.48
CA PHE A 205 0.96 6.35 16.54
C PHE A 205 0.75 5.77 15.15
N ALA A 206 -0.15 6.35 14.33
CA ALA A 206 -0.39 5.89 12.97
C ALA A 206 0.89 5.86 12.13
N ARG A 207 1.69 6.93 12.20
CA ARG A 207 2.95 7.07 11.48
C ARG A 207 4.00 6.03 11.89
N LEU A 208 4.13 5.79 13.20
CA LEU A 208 5.14 4.86 13.71
C LEU A 208 4.70 3.39 13.60
N PHE A 209 3.41 3.10 13.72
CA PHE A 209 2.85 1.78 13.38
C PHE A 209 3.02 1.47 11.90
N GLN A 210 2.81 2.47 11.02
CA GLN A 210 3.11 2.33 9.59
C GLN A 210 4.59 2.00 9.35
N ALA A 211 5.52 2.61 10.09
CA ALA A 211 6.95 2.31 9.95
C ALA A 211 7.26 0.85 10.30
N VAL A 212 6.67 0.32 11.38
CA VAL A 212 6.77 -1.10 11.76
C VAL A 212 6.17 -1.99 10.68
N ARG A 213 4.98 -1.66 10.17
CA ARG A 213 4.31 -2.40 9.10
C ARG A 213 5.18 -2.52 7.85
N ILE A 214 5.74 -1.40 7.40
CA ILE A 214 6.62 -1.35 6.22
C ILE A 214 7.84 -2.25 6.43
N ALA A 215 8.46 -2.22 7.62
CA ALA A 215 9.61 -3.05 7.94
C ALA A 215 9.26 -4.54 7.93
N VAL A 216 8.20 -4.92 8.65
CA VAL A 216 7.73 -6.31 8.77
C VAL A 216 7.38 -6.92 7.40
N ASN A 217 6.73 -6.15 6.54
CA ASN A 217 6.29 -6.65 5.24
C ASN A 217 7.29 -6.40 4.10
N GLY A 218 8.38 -5.68 4.33
CA GLY A 218 9.36 -5.34 3.30
C GLY A 218 8.75 -4.57 2.11
N GLU A 219 7.75 -3.72 2.37
CA GLU A 219 6.88 -3.13 1.35
C GLU A 219 7.66 -2.35 0.28
N LEU A 220 8.61 -1.49 0.70
CA LEU A 220 9.37 -0.65 -0.22
C LEU A 220 10.34 -1.45 -1.10
N ASP A 221 10.99 -2.46 -0.55
CA ASP A 221 11.90 -3.34 -1.29
C ASP A 221 11.13 -4.18 -2.32
N ARG A 222 9.95 -4.68 -1.94
CA ARG A 222 9.05 -5.40 -2.85
C ARG A 222 8.62 -4.50 -4.01
N LEU A 223 8.20 -3.28 -3.74
CA LEU A 223 7.82 -2.30 -4.76
C LEU A 223 8.99 -2.00 -5.71
N ALA A 224 10.16 -1.70 -5.16
CA ALA A 224 11.34 -1.38 -5.97
C ALA A 224 11.75 -2.53 -6.90
N ARG A 225 11.66 -3.77 -6.43
CA ARG A 225 11.96 -4.98 -7.21
C ARG A 225 10.88 -5.30 -8.24
N ALA A 226 9.60 -5.04 -7.92
CA ALA A 226 8.48 -5.36 -8.79
C ALA A 226 8.41 -4.47 -10.03
N LEU A 227 8.63 -3.17 -9.89
CA LEU A 227 8.41 -2.19 -10.95
C LEU A 227 9.12 -2.52 -12.27
N PRO A 228 10.42 -2.89 -12.30
CA PRO A 228 11.10 -3.29 -13.54
C PRO A 228 10.48 -4.53 -14.21
N GLY A 229 10.10 -5.52 -13.41
CA GLY A 229 9.47 -6.74 -13.90
C GLY A 229 8.08 -6.47 -14.50
N LEU A 230 7.28 -5.66 -13.81
CA LEU A 230 5.96 -5.24 -14.29
C LEU A 230 6.04 -4.44 -15.59
N LEU A 231 7.04 -3.55 -15.73
CA LEU A 231 7.29 -2.89 -17.02
C LEU A 231 7.67 -3.92 -18.11
N GLY A 232 8.39 -4.98 -17.75
CA GLY A 232 8.76 -6.06 -18.68
C GLY A 232 7.54 -6.74 -19.29
N VAL A 233 6.57 -7.16 -18.47
CA VAL A 233 5.35 -7.87 -18.91
C VAL A 233 4.29 -6.94 -19.50
N LEU A 234 4.34 -5.64 -19.23
CA LEU A 234 3.43 -4.66 -19.81
C LEU A 234 3.63 -4.59 -21.33
N SER A 235 2.56 -4.66 -22.10
CA SER A 235 2.59 -4.52 -23.55
C SER A 235 3.12 -3.15 -23.99
N SER A 236 3.67 -3.08 -25.21
CA SER A 236 4.02 -1.80 -25.86
C SER A 236 2.82 -0.85 -25.90
N GLY A 237 3.02 0.39 -25.56
CA GLY A 237 1.97 1.43 -25.44
C GLY A 237 1.10 1.30 -24.18
N GLY A 238 1.26 0.23 -23.40
CA GLY A 238 0.47 -0.02 -22.18
C GLY A 238 0.75 0.96 -21.05
N VAL A 239 -0.13 0.99 -20.06
CA VAL A 239 -0.11 1.93 -18.93
C VAL A 239 0.08 1.19 -17.61
N LEU A 240 1.06 1.63 -16.81
CA LEU A 240 1.24 1.25 -15.43
C LEU A 240 0.77 2.40 -14.53
N ALA A 241 -0.26 2.16 -13.73
CA ALA A 241 -0.82 3.09 -12.75
C ALA A 241 -0.49 2.60 -11.32
N VAL A 242 -0.02 3.50 -10.46
CA VAL A 242 0.34 3.18 -9.07
C VAL A 242 -0.24 4.23 -8.13
N ILE A 243 -1.04 3.78 -7.16
CA ILE A 243 -1.49 4.59 -6.02
C ILE A 243 -0.56 4.30 -4.85
N SER A 244 -0.05 5.33 -4.22
CA SER A 244 0.78 5.28 -3.03
C SER A 244 0.16 6.10 -1.90
N TYR A 245 0.38 5.71 -0.63
CA TYR A 245 -0.24 6.36 0.53
C TYR A 245 0.78 7.04 1.46
N HIS A 246 2.06 6.87 1.22
CA HIS A 246 3.10 7.56 1.98
C HIS A 246 4.28 8.01 1.11
N SER A 247 5.11 8.89 1.68
CA SER A 247 6.21 9.55 0.99
C SER A 247 7.26 8.58 0.43
N GLY A 248 7.49 7.45 1.12
CA GLY A 248 8.47 6.43 0.70
C GLY A 248 8.07 5.75 -0.60
N GLU A 249 6.82 5.27 -0.71
CA GLU A 249 6.27 4.68 -1.93
C GLU A 249 6.27 5.70 -3.09
N ASP A 250 5.72 6.90 -2.86
CA ASP A 250 5.64 7.94 -3.88
C ASP A 250 7.02 8.32 -4.42
N ARG A 251 8.04 8.34 -3.55
CA ARG A 251 9.42 8.63 -3.92
C ARG A 251 9.99 7.58 -4.85
N ILE A 252 9.78 6.29 -4.55
CA ILE A 252 10.23 5.17 -5.39
C ILE A 252 9.55 5.23 -6.76
N VAL A 253 8.23 5.28 -6.80
CA VAL A 253 7.46 5.33 -8.05
C VAL A 253 7.87 6.52 -8.91
N LYS A 254 7.93 7.72 -8.32
CA LYS A 254 8.35 8.95 -9.00
C LYS A 254 9.77 8.87 -9.55
N HIS A 255 10.70 8.31 -8.78
CA HIS A 255 12.08 8.15 -9.20
C HIS A 255 12.18 7.18 -10.37
N VAL A 256 11.61 6.00 -10.24
CA VAL A 256 11.63 4.94 -11.26
C VAL A 256 10.99 5.42 -12.57
N PHE A 257 9.80 6.03 -12.50
CA PHE A 257 9.13 6.54 -13.70
C PHE A 257 9.92 7.64 -14.40
N ARG A 258 10.63 8.51 -13.65
CA ARG A 258 11.51 9.52 -14.21
C ARG A 258 12.74 8.91 -14.89
N GLU A 259 13.35 7.91 -14.27
CA GLU A 259 14.49 7.20 -14.84
C GLU A 259 14.10 6.46 -16.13
N TRP A 260 12.94 5.86 -16.18
CA TRP A 260 12.44 5.21 -17.39
C TRP A 260 12.13 6.20 -18.54
N ALA A 261 11.71 7.40 -18.19
CA ALA A 261 11.40 8.44 -19.18
C ALA A 261 12.64 9.20 -19.71
N ARG A 262 13.83 8.90 -19.22
CA ARG A 262 15.06 9.51 -19.71
C ARG A 262 15.56 8.85 -20.99
N ASP A 263 15.90 9.64 -21.98
CA ASP A 263 16.56 9.16 -23.20
C ASP A 263 17.99 8.66 -22.91
N CYS A 264 18.69 9.35 -22.03
CA CYS A 264 20.05 9.00 -21.65
C CYS A 264 20.22 8.98 -20.14
N GLY A 265 20.77 7.86 -19.60
CA GLY A 265 21.12 7.69 -18.19
C GLY A 265 22.60 7.89 -17.89
N CYS A 266 23.43 8.30 -18.87
CA CYS A 266 24.86 8.52 -18.68
C CYS A 266 25.12 9.74 -17.78
N PRO A 267 26.27 9.80 -17.08
CA PRO A 267 26.70 11.01 -16.38
C PRO A 267 26.78 12.21 -17.31
N PRO A 268 26.44 13.42 -16.86
CA PRO A 268 26.35 14.62 -17.71
C PRO A 268 27.60 14.99 -18.52
N ARG A 269 28.78 14.48 -18.14
CA ARG A 269 30.09 14.77 -18.79
C ARG A 269 30.66 13.55 -19.51
N GLN A 270 29.89 12.50 -19.74
CA GLN A 270 30.38 11.33 -20.47
C GLN A 270 30.42 11.64 -21.98
N PRO A 271 31.62 11.54 -22.63
CA PRO A 271 31.77 11.94 -24.04
C PRO A 271 31.01 11.06 -25.02
N VAL A 272 30.82 9.78 -24.69
CA VAL A 272 30.13 8.80 -25.54
C VAL A 272 29.04 8.10 -24.71
N CYS A 273 27.81 8.09 -25.24
CA CYS A 273 26.69 7.43 -24.60
C CYS A 273 26.90 5.89 -24.62
N THR A 274 26.93 5.27 -23.43
CA THR A 274 27.05 3.82 -23.26
C THR A 274 25.78 3.18 -22.67
N CYS A 275 24.74 3.98 -22.41
CA CYS A 275 23.46 3.49 -21.92
C CYS A 275 22.54 3.04 -23.07
N ARG A 276 21.27 2.71 -22.75
CA ARG A 276 20.28 2.30 -23.76
C ARG A 276 19.96 3.35 -24.82
N GLY A 277 20.29 4.65 -24.58
CA GLY A 277 20.15 5.74 -25.53
C GLY A 277 18.73 6.14 -25.90
N ARG A 278 17.70 5.59 -25.21
CA ARG A 278 16.28 5.91 -25.43
C ARG A 278 15.47 5.75 -24.17
N ALA A 279 14.37 6.50 -24.04
CA ALA A 279 13.38 6.32 -22.99
C ALA A 279 12.66 4.97 -23.13
N LEU A 280 12.28 4.38 -22.00
CA LEU A 280 11.42 3.19 -21.98
C LEU A 280 9.93 3.56 -22.13
N GLY A 281 9.60 4.84 -22.09
CA GLY A 281 8.26 5.36 -22.21
C GLY A 281 8.15 6.80 -21.72
N THR A 282 6.95 7.20 -21.35
CA THR A 282 6.63 8.57 -20.92
C THR A 282 5.87 8.58 -19.59
N VAL A 283 6.18 9.59 -18.76
CA VAL A 283 5.39 9.86 -17.54
C VAL A 283 4.07 10.51 -17.95
N VAL A 284 2.95 9.82 -17.71
CA VAL A 284 1.60 10.31 -18.03
C VAL A 284 1.20 11.41 -17.05
N THR A 285 1.42 11.19 -15.76
CA THR A 285 1.07 12.15 -14.69
C THR A 285 2.30 12.98 -14.30
N LYS A 286 2.49 14.16 -14.87
CA LYS A 286 3.60 15.07 -14.51
C LYS A 286 3.57 15.44 -13.01
N ARG A 287 2.37 15.63 -12.45
CA ARG A 287 2.10 15.73 -11.00
C ARG A 287 1.26 14.54 -10.61
N ALA A 288 1.41 14.07 -9.37
CA ALA A 288 0.52 13.04 -8.85
C ALA A 288 -0.93 13.55 -8.84
N ILE A 289 -1.86 12.71 -9.25
CA ILE A 289 -3.29 12.95 -9.05
C ILE A 289 -3.57 12.65 -7.57
N VAL A 290 -4.34 13.50 -6.92
CA VAL A 290 -4.71 13.38 -5.51
C VAL A 290 -6.23 13.36 -5.37
N PRO A 291 -6.77 12.73 -4.32
CA PRO A 291 -8.21 12.72 -4.08
C PRO A 291 -8.80 14.12 -3.94
N THR A 292 -10.04 14.27 -4.36
CA THR A 292 -10.79 15.52 -4.17
C THR A 292 -11.13 15.72 -2.69
N PRO A 293 -11.40 16.98 -2.24
CA PRO A 293 -11.87 17.23 -0.89
C PRO A 293 -13.13 16.42 -0.53
N ASP A 294 -14.03 16.22 -1.48
CA ASP A 294 -15.27 15.47 -1.27
C ASP A 294 -14.99 13.97 -1.09
N GLU A 295 -14.04 13.42 -1.85
CA GLU A 295 -13.58 12.04 -1.66
C GLU A 295 -12.93 11.85 -0.29
N VAL A 296 -12.08 12.80 0.14
CA VAL A 296 -11.44 12.75 1.47
C VAL A 296 -12.48 12.89 2.59
N ALA A 297 -13.52 13.70 2.39
CA ALA A 297 -14.62 13.83 3.37
C ALA A 297 -15.41 12.52 3.49
N ALA A 298 -15.67 11.85 2.36
CA ALA A 298 -16.38 10.56 2.32
C ALA A 298 -15.47 9.38 2.78
N ASN A 299 -14.17 9.43 2.46
CA ASN A 299 -13.18 8.42 2.82
C ASN A 299 -11.89 9.08 3.34
N PRO A 300 -11.76 9.34 4.66
CA PRO A 300 -10.57 9.97 5.24
C PRO A 300 -9.25 9.20 4.99
N ARG A 301 -9.32 7.89 4.70
CA ARG A 301 -8.15 7.06 4.36
C ARG A 301 -7.54 7.44 3.02
N ALA A 302 -8.32 8.05 2.11
CA ALA A 302 -7.83 8.54 0.82
C ALA A 302 -6.89 9.75 0.93
N ARG A 303 -6.92 10.50 2.05
CA ARG A 303 -6.24 11.81 2.21
C ARG A 303 -4.78 11.84 1.73
N SER A 304 -4.03 10.76 1.92
CA SER A 304 -2.60 10.69 1.58
C SER A 304 -2.35 10.06 0.22
N ALA A 305 -3.37 9.61 -0.49
CA ALA A 305 -3.24 8.90 -1.76
C ALA A 305 -2.64 9.79 -2.86
N ARG A 306 -1.78 9.19 -3.67
CA ARG A 306 -1.09 9.81 -4.80
C ARG A 306 -1.03 8.84 -5.96
N LEU A 307 -1.76 9.11 -7.02
CA LEU A 307 -1.79 8.28 -8.22
C LEU A 307 -0.77 8.80 -9.24
N ARG A 308 0.10 7.90 -9.70
CA ARG A 308 1.05 8.15 -10.79
C ARG A 308 0.86 7.13 -11.90
N ALA A 309 1.09 7.56 -13.14
CA ALA A 309 1.01 6.68 -14.29
C ALA A 309 2.18 6.89 -15.26
N PHE A 310 2.61 5.78 -15.84
CA PHE A 310 3.66 5.69 -16.85
C PHE A 310 3.14 4.91 -18.05
N ARG A 311 3.41 5.37 -19.26
CA ARG A 311 3.11 4.68 -20.51
C ARG A 311 4.37 4.11 -21.10
N LYS A 312 4.43 2.79 -21.33
CA LYS A 312 5.54 2.11 -22.01
C LYS A 312 5.64 2.61 -23.47
N ALA A 313 6.84 2.70 -23.98
CA ALA A 313 7.05 2.98 -25.39
C ALA A 313 6.40 1.92 -26.29
N ALA A 314 5.98 2.34 -27.49
CA ALA A 314 5.43 1.46 -28.50
C ALA A 314 6.50 0.55 -29.13
#